data_0476bba95f7e4221ea21cc2a07dfa3db
#
_entry.id   0476bba95f7e4221ea21cc2a07dfa3db
#
_cell.length_a   1.000
_cell.length_b   1.000
_cell.length_c   1.000
_cell.angle_alpha   90.00
_cell.angle_beta   90.00
_cell.angle_gamma   90.00
#
_symmetry.space_group_name_H-M   'P 1'
#
loop_
_entity.id
_entity.type
_entity.pdbx_description
1 polymer ?
#
loop_
_entity_poly.entity_id
_entity_poly.type
_entity_poly.pdbx_seq_one_letter_code
_entity_poly.pdbx_strand_id
1 'polypeptide(L)'
;MVPLMILGAVPLYNVYAVLVLTVECPQKGASQDKTLLTTLKGIVTNPIILSIFAGVILSATKVQFPKIIDNTIGNFARIATPLALLAIGGSFEFGKAIKKAKPVIVATFFKLIGWAMVFLPIAVWLGYRDEKLMALVIMLTSPTTPSCYIMAKSMKSEGTLTSSVVVLTTLCSAFTLTAIIFVLKSLGLL
;
A
#
# COMPACT_ATOMS: atom_id res chain seq x y z
N MET A 1 12.08 -15.31 -0.29
CA MET A 1 11.55 -14.62 -1.51
C MET A 1 10.72 -13.38 -1.19
N VAL A 2 9.76 -13.43 -0.24
CA VAL A 2 8.88 -12.28 0.11
C VAL A 2 9.62 -10.97 0.42
N PRO A 3 10.69 -10.94 1.25
CA PRO A 3 11.39 -9.68 1.55
C PRO A 3 12.03 -9.01 0.33
N LEU A 4 12.53 -9.80 -0.61
CA LEU A 4 13.15 -9.29 -1.84
C LEU A 4 12.11 -8.64 -2.77
N MET A 5 10.92 -9.26 -2.86
CA MET A 5 9.79 -8.68 -3.63
C MET A 5 9.31 -7.37 -3.01
N ILE A 6 9.24 -7.29 -1.69
CA ILE A 6 8.84 -6.07 -0.97
C ILE A 6 9.85 -4.94 -1.25
N LEU A 7 11.15 -5.23 -1.24
CA LEU A 7 12.20 -4.24 -1.48
C LEU A 7 12.05 -3.56 -2.85
N GLY A 8 11.67 -4.31 -3.88
CA GLY A 8 11.42 -3.75 -5.23
C GLY A 8 10.05 -3.10 -5.38
N ALA A 9 9.01 -3.73 -4.83
CA ALA A 9 7.64 -3.27 -5.01
C ALA A 9 7.32 -1.98 -4.24
N VAL A 10 7.83 -1.84 -3.01
CA VAL A 10 7.48 -0.70 -2.13
C VAL A 10 7.87 0.66 -2.73
N PRO A 11 9.08 0.90 -3.24
CA PRO A 11 9.41 2.16 -3.90
C PRO A 11 8.54 2.41 -5.13
N LEU A 12 8.34 1.38 -5.97
CA LEU A 12 7.57 1.49 -7.20
C LEU A 12 6.12 1.90 -6.93
N TYR A 13 5.39 1.20 -6.07
CA TYR A 13 3.98 1.53 -5.84
C TYR A 13 3.82 2.90 -5.17
N ASN A 14 4.78 3.34 -4.33
CA ASN A 14 4.74 4.69 -3.75
C ASN A 14 4.89 5.78 -4.82
N VAL A 15 5.79 5.59 -5.79
CA VAL A 15 5.93 6.52 -6.93
C VAL A 15 4.64 6.54 -7.75
N TYR A 16 4.10 5.37 -8.11
CA TYR A 16 2.83 5.30 -8.84
C TYR A 16 1.66 5.93 -8.07
N ALA A 17 1.58 5.72 -6.76
CA ALA A 17 0.53 6.31 -5.93
C ALA A 17 0.60 7.84 -5.93
N VAL A 18 1.80 8.42 -5.85
CA VAL A 18 1.97 9.88 -5.93
C VAL A 18 1.58 10.39 -7.31
N LEU A 19 1.99 9.71 -8.39
CA LEU A 19 1.60 10.07 -9.76
C LEU A 19 0.08 10.10 -9.92
N VAL A 20 -0.60 9.02 -9.53
CA VAL A 20 -2.06 8.91 -9.63
C VAL A 20 -2.75 9.98 -8.79
N LEU A 21 -2.34 10.17 -7.54
CA LEU A 21 -2.93 11.18 -6.66
C LEU A 21 -2.70 12.61 -7.16
N THR A 22 -1.56 12.89 -7.80
CA THR A 22 -1.30 14.22 -8.39
C THR A 22 -2.20 14.49 -9.59
N VAL A 23 -2.51 13.48 -10.38
CA VAL A 23 -3.41 13.59 -11.54
C VAL A 23 -4.88 13.73 -11.09
N GLU A 24 -5.30 12.90 -10.12
CA GLU A 24 -6.69 12.86 -9.63
C GLU A 24 -7.06 14.03 -8.72
N CYS A 25 -6.08 14.60 -8.00
CA CYS A 25 -6.29 15.72 -7.08
C CYS A 25 -5.50 16.95 -7.55
N PRO A 26 -5.83 17.58 -8.70
CA PRO A 26 -5.15 18.77 -9.14
C PRO A 26 -5.35 19.89 -8.10
N GLN A 27 -4.27 20.46 -7.61
CA GLN A 27 -4.34 21.60 -6.72
C GLN A 27 -5.04 22.74 -7.45
N LYS A 28 -6.13 23.29 -6.87
CA LYS A 28 -6.87 24.42 -7.42
C LYS A 28 -5.89 25.55 -7.76
N GLY A 29 -5.70 25.82 -9.07
CA GLY A 29 -4.85 26.90 -9.57
C GLY A 29 -3.68 26.49 -10.48
N ALA A 30 -3.50 25.22 -10.79
CA ALA A 30 -2.47 24.79 -11.76
C ALA A 30 -3.07 24.78 -13.18
N SER A 31 -2.59 25.69 -14.03
CA SER A 31 -2.83 25.67 -15.47
C SER A 31 -2.30 24.36 -16.06
N GLN A 32 -2.99 23.83 -17.08
CA GLN A 32 -2.70 22.54 -17.71
C GLN A 32 -1.26 22.34 -18.20
N ASP A 33 -0.54 23.43 -18.49
CA ASP A 33 0.86 23.40 -18.98
C ASP A 33 1.93 23.17 -17.87
N LYS A 34 1.54 23.20 -16.57
CA LYS A 34 2.48 23.00 -15.45
C LYS A 34 2.41 21.60 -14.81
N THR A 35 1.68 20.68 -15.41
CA THR A 35 1.37 19.37 -14.79
C THR A 35 2.63 18.54 -14.51
N LEU A 36 3.60 18.48 -15.43
CA LEU A 36 4.82 17.67 -15.23
C LEU A 36 5.73 18.24 -14.14
N LEU A 37 5.97 19.56 -14.15
CA LEU A 37 6.81 20.22 -13.15
C LEU A 37 6.17 20.17 -11.75
N THR A 38 4.86 20.33 -11.66
CA THR A 38 4.11 20.24 -10.40
C THR A 38 4.10 18.81 -9.86
N THR A 39 3.99 17.81 -10.75
CA THR A 39 4.06 16.39 -10.41
C THR A 39 5.45 16.02 -9.90
N LEU A 40 6.51 16.41 -10.62
CA LEU A 40 7.90 16.20 -10.19
C LEU A 40 8.19 16.87 -8.84
N LYS A 41 7.75 18.11 -8.67
CA LYS A 41 7.88 18.80 -7.38
C LYS A 41 7.11 18.09 -6.28
N GLY A 42 5.90 17.61 -6.55
CA GLY A 42 5.10 16.82 -5.62
C GLY A 42 5.77 15.52 -5.20
N ILE A 43 6.45 14.84 -6.13
CA ILE A 43 7.22 13.61 -5.86
C ILE A 43 8.43 13.94 -4.98
N VAL A 44 9.25 14.92 -5.39
CA VAL A 44 10.49 15.27 -4.68
C VAL A 44 10.22 15.88 -3.30
N THR A 45 9.09 16.56 -3.11
CA THR A 45 8.73 17.17 -1.81
C THR A 45 7.92 16.22 -0.92
N ASN A 46 7.57 15.04 -1.38
CA ASN A 46 6.79 14.09 -0.60
C ASN A 46 7.66 13.48 0.52
N PRO A 47 7.28 13.66 1.81
CA PRO A 47 8.08 13.18 2.93
C PRO A 47 8.24 11.66 2.94
N ILE A 48 7.29 10.90 2.39
CA ILE A 48 7.36 9.45 2.29
C ILE A 48 8.44 9.04 1.29
N ILE A 49 8.49 9.69 0.13
CA ILE A 49 9.50 9.40 -0.89
C ILE A 49 10.89 9.81 -0.40
N LEU A 50 11.01 10.99 0.22
CA LEU A 50 12.27 11.46 0.80
C LEU A 50 12.79 10.50 1.86
N SER A 51 11.93 9.99 2.74
CA SER A 51 12.33 9.03 3.78
C SER A 51 12.77 7.67 3.20
N ILE A 52 12.12 7.20 2.12
CA ILE A 52 12.54 5.98 1.41
C ILE A 52 13.94 6.18 0.82
N PHE A 53 14.16 7.29 0.10
CA PHE A 53 15.47 7.58 -0.48
C PHE A 53 16.56 7.73 0.59
N ALA A 54 16.27 8.44 1.69
CA ALA A 54 17.20 8.57 2.81
C ALA A 54 17.54 7.18 3.41
N GLY A 55 16.55 6.32 3.59
CA GLY A 55 16.75 4.95 4.07
C GLY A 55 17.61 4.10 3.13
N VAL A 56 17.38 4.21 1.82
CA VAL A 56 18.20 3.49 0.81
C VAL A 56 19.64 3.98 0.83
N ILE A 57 19.88 5.30 0.89
CA ILE A 57 21.23 5.88 0.95
C ILE A 57 21.95 5.43 2.22
N LEU A 58 21.29 5.50 3.39
CA LEU A 58 21.86 5.04 4.65
C LEU A 58 22.18 3.54 4.63
N SER A 59 21.33 2.74 4.02
CA SER A 59 21.56 1.30 3.85
C SER A 59 22.76 1.02 2.93
N ALA A 60 22.87 1.76 1.82
CA ALA A 60 23.97 1.60 0.86
C ALA A 60 25.33 2.02 1.44
N THR A 61 25.34 3.08 2.25
CA THR A 61 26.56 3.58 2.92
C THR A 61 26.98 2.72 4.12
N LYS A 62 26.18 1.73 4.52
CA LYS A 62 26.44 0.82 5.66
C LYS A 62 26.81 1.55 6.95
N VAL A 63 26.26 2.74 7.16
CA VAL A 63 26.47 3.53 8.37
C VAL A 63 25.92 2.76 9.56
N GLN A 64 26.80 2.48 10.54
CA GLN A 64 26.41 1.86 11.78
C GLN A 64 26.10 2.97 12.81
N PHE A 65 24.83 3.04 13.19
CA PHE A 65 24.41 3.96 14.25
C PHE A 65 24.73 3.36 15.65
N PRO A 66 25.04 4.20 16.63
CA PRO A 66 25.04 3.76 18.02
C PRO A 66 23.72 3.08 18.38
N LYS A 67 23.75 2.01 19.20
CA LYS A 67 22.58 1.22 19.61
C LYS A 67 21.40 2.05 20.11
N ILE A 68 21.69 3.18 20.76
CA ILE A 68 20.65 4.08 21.29
C ILE A 68 19.86 4.70 20.15
N ILE A 69 20.54 5.19 19.10
CA ILE A 69 19.90 5.81 17.93
C ILE A 69 19.10 4.76 17.16
N ASP A 70 19.70 3.60 16.91
CA ASP A 70 19.04 2.50 16.19
C ASP A 70 17.77 2.02 16.91
N ASN A 71 17.86 1.80 18.22
CA ASN A 71 16.68 1.44 19.03
C ASN A 71 15.61 2.54 19.03
N THR A 72 16.01 3.81 19.08
CA THR A 72 15.06 4.92 19.06
C THR A 72 14.31 4.98 17.73
N ILE A 73 15.02 4.91 16.62
CA ILE A 73 14.43 4.87 15.27
C ILE A 73 13.50 3.65 15.14
N GLY A 74 13.95 2.48 15.62
CA GLY A 74 13.15 1.25 15.61
C GLY A 74 11.86 1.36 16.42
N ASN A 75 11.89 2.02 17.59
CA ASN A 75 10.71 2.24 18.42
C ASN A 75 9.72 3.19 17.74
N PHE A 76 10.18 4.29 17.13
CA PHE A 76 9.34 5.18 16.34
C PHE A 76 8.71 4.46 15.14
N ALA A 77 9.48 3.64 14.42
CA ALA A 77 8.98 2.85 13.31
C ALA A 77 7.87 1.87 13.73
N ARG A 78 8.01 1.23 14.90
CA ARG A 78 6.98 0.31 15.43
C ARG A 78 5.68 1.00 15.83
N ILE A 79 5.73 2.24 16.28
CA ILE A 79 4.54 3.03 16.66
C ILE A 79 3.79 3.56 15.43
N ALA A 80 4.46 3.71 14.29
CA ALA A 80 3.89 4.33 13.09
C ALA A 80 2.60 3.64 12.62
N THR A 81 2.59 2.31 12.52
CA THR A 81 1.41 1.56 12.06
C THR A 81 0.23 1.63 13.04
N PRO A 82 0.39 1.37 14.35
CA PRO A 82 -0.70 1.53 15.31
C PRO A 82 -1.26 2.95 15.33
N LEU A 83 -0.40 3.96 15.27
CA LEU A 83 -0.83 5.36 15.26
C LEU A 83 -1.61 5.72 13.99
N ALA A 84 -1.18 5.20 12.84
CA ALA A 84 -1.89 5.37 11.58
C ALA A 84 -3.29 4.73 11.61
N LEU A 85 -3.42 3.53 12.21
CA LEU A 85 -4.71 2.86 12.36
C LEU A 85 -5.64 3.62 13.32
N LEU A 86 -5.11 4.16 14.42
CA LEU A 86 -5.87 5.04 15.32
C LEU A 86 -6.35 6.31 14.61
N ALA A 87 -5.48 6.93 13.81
CA ALA A 87 -5.84 8.12 13.03
C ALA A 87 -6.93 7.80 11.99
N ILE A 88 -6.86 6.65 11.32
CA ILE A 88 -7.89 6.19 10.39
C ILE A 88 -9.21 5.95 11.13
N GLY A 89 -9.18 5.25 12.26
CA GLY A 89 -10.37 4.97 13.07
C GLY A 89 -11.02 6.24 13.61
N GLY A 90 -10.22 7.18 14.15
CA GLY A 90 -10.72 8.45 14.67
C GLY A 90 -11.25 9.42 13.61
N SER A 91 -10.76 9.30 12.36
CA SER A 91 -11.25 10.11 11.23
C SER A 91 -12.31 9.41 10.38
N PHE A 92 -12.75 8.22 10.77
CA PHE A 92 -13.72 7.42 10.02
C PHE A 92 -15.14 7.95 10.22
N GLU A 93 -15.75 8.44 9.13
CA GLU A 93 -17.11 8.95 9.13
C GLU A 93 -18.08 7.94 8.49
N PHE A 94 -18.81 7.19 9.32
CA PHE A 94 -19.75 6.17 8.88
C PHE A 94 -20.77 6.70 7.85
N GLY A 95 -21.32 7.90 8.06
CA GLY A 95 -22.31 8.49 7.16
C GLY A 95 -21.77 8.76 5.75
N LYS A 96 -20.51 9.21 5.64
CA LYS A 96 -19.86 9.41 4.34
C LYS A 96 -19.41 8.08 3.73
N ALA A 97 -18.97 7.13 4.54
CA ALA A 97 -18.58 5.80 4.10
C ALA A 97 -19.74 5.04 3.43
N ILE A 98 -20.94 5.10 4.01
CA ILE A 98 -22.15 4.48 3.45
C ILE A 98 -22.51 5.10 2.10
N LYS A 99 -22.42 6.41 1.94
CA LYS A 99 -22.67 7.09 0.66
C LYS A 99 -21.68 6.67 -0.44
N LYS A 100 -20.47 6.28 -0.07
CA LYS A 100 -19.42 5.78 -0.97
C LYS A 100 -19.26 4.25 -0.92
N ALA A 101 -20.23 3.52 -0.40
CA ALA A 101 -20.14 2.06 -0.22
C ALA A 101 -19.90 1.32 -1.54
N LYS A 102 -20.58 1.71 -2.62
CA LYS A 102 -20.43 1.05 -3.94
C LYS A 102 -18.98 1.07 -4.45
N PRO A 103 -18.29 2.22 -4.59
CA PRO A 103 -16.89 2.23 -5.01
C PRO A 103 -15.96 1.55 -3.99
N VAL A 104 -16.25 1.61 -2.69
CA VAL A 104 -15.44 0.93 -1.66
C VAL A 104 -15.52 -0.60 -1.82
N ILE A 105 -16.73 -1.16 -2.00
CA ILE A 105 -16.92 -2.60 -2.19
C ILE A 105 -16.24 -3.07 -3.49
N VAL A 106 -16.41 -2.32 -4.58
CA VAL A 106 -15.78 -2.65 -5.86
C VAL A 106 -14.26 -2.65 -5.74
N ALA A 107 -13.68 -1.60 -5.15
CA ALA A 107 -12.23 -1.52 -4.94
C ALA A 107 -11.71 -2.66 -4.05
N THR A 108 -12.42 -2.98 -2.97
CA THR A 108 -12.09 -4.09 -2.05
C THR A 108 -12.14 -5.44 -2.77
N PHE A 109 -13.18 -5.69 -3.56
CA PHE A 109 -13.32 -6.93 -4.33
C PHE A 109 -12.17 -7.10 -5.33
N PHE A 110 -11.89 -6.09 -6.14
CA PHE A 110 -10.77 -6.14 -7.08
C PHE A 110 -9.43 -6.31 -6.38
N LYS A 111 -9.21 -5.62 -5.26
CA LYS A 111 -7.96 -5.69 -4.51
C LYS A 111 -7.71 -7.08 -3.88
N LEU A 112 -8.72 -7.71 -3.31
CA LEU A 112 -8.54 -8.97 -2.57
C LEU A 112 -8.76 -10.22 -3.42
N ILE A 113 -9.64 -10.15 -4.41
CA ILE A 113 -10.08 -11.31 -5.19
C ILE A 113 -9.79 -11.11 -6.68
N GLY A 114 -10.13 -9.98 -7.26
CA GLY A 114 -10.06 -9.75 -8.70
C GLY A 114 -8.67 -10.00 -9.29
N TRP A 115 -7.66 -9.37 -8.73
CA TRP A 115 -6.27 -9.56 -9.18
C TRP A 115 -5.75 -10.97 -8.92
N ALA A 116 -6.13 -11.58 -7.78
CA ALA A 116 -5.75 -12.94 -7.45
C ALA A 116 -6.33 -13.94 -8.46
N MET A 117 -7.62 -13.79 -8.82
CA MET A 117 -8.28 -14.66 -9.79
C MET A 117 -7.62 -14.64 -11.18
N VAL A 118 -7.07 -13.50 -11.58
CA VAL A 118 -6.41 -13.35 -12.89
C VAL A 118 -4.96 -13.81 -12.83
N PHE A 119 -4.19 -13.34 -11.86
CA PHE A 119 -2.74 -13.53 -11.86
C PHE A 119 -2.29 -14.86 -11.22
N LEU A 120 -3.04 -15.45 -10.28
CA LEU A 120 -2.64 -16.73 -9.70
C LEU A 120 -2.71 -17.89 -10.69
N PRO A 121 -3.77 -18.07 -11.51
CA PRO A 121 -3.76 -19.10 -12.55
C PRO A 121 -2.62 -18.92 -13.55
N ILE A 122 -2.32 -17.68 -13.94
CA ILE A 122 -1.20 -17.38 -14.84
C ILE A 122 0.14 -17.75 -14.20
N ALA A 123 0.32 -17.44 -12.91
CA ALA A 123 1.52 -17.80 -12.17
C ALA A 123 1.70 -19.32 -12.06
N VAL A 124 0.61 -20.05 -11.79
CA VAL A 124 0.60 -21.51 -11.77
C VAL A 124 0.95 -22.08 -13.13
N TRP A 125 0.41 -21.53 -14.20
CA TRP A 125 0.72 -21.94 -15.58
C TRP A 125 2.19 -21.67 -15.96
N LEU A 126 2.79 -20.57 -15.46
CA LEU A 126 4.21 -20.25 -15.62
C LEU A 126 5.14 -21.14 -14.77
N GLY A 127 4.58 -22.10 -14.01
CA GLY A 127 5.36 -23.03 -13.21
C GLY A 127 5.78 -22.53 -11.84
N TYR A 128 5.21 -21.41 -11.35
CA TYR A 128 5.46 -20.97 -9.97
C TYR A 128 4.80 -21.95 -8.99
N ARG A 129 5.57 -22.42 -7.98
CA ARG A 129 5.13 -23.36 -6.94
C ARG A 129 5.71 -22.95 -5.59
N ASP A 130 5.19 -23.52 -4.52
CA ASP A 130 5.70 -23.40 -3.16
C ASP A 130 5.95 -21.95 -2.72
N GLU A 131 7.13 -21.63 -2.24
CA GLU A 131 7.49 -20.30 -1.73
C GLU A 131 7.26 -19.16 -2.73
N LYS A 132 7.48 -19.41 -4.03
CA LYS A 132 7.31 -18.37 -5.06
C LYS A 132 5.83 -18.04 -5.26
N LEU A 133 5.01 -19.08 -5.29
CA LEU A 133 3.56 -18.90 -5.41
C LEU A 133 2.98 -18.25 -4.15
N MET A 134 3.43 -18.69 -2.96
CA MET A 134 3.02 -18.07 -1.69
C MET A 134 3.38 -16.58 -1.64
N ALA A 135 4.57 -16.20 -2.09
CA ALA A 135 4.97 -14.79 -2.15
C ALA A 135 4.05 -13.95 -3.04
N LEU A 136 3.65 -14.49 -4.21
CA LEU A 136 2.69 -13.84 -5.10
C LEU A 136 1.30 -13.74 -4.47
N VAL A 137 0.83 -14.79 -3.81
CA VAL A 137 -0.45 -14.78 -3.08
C VAL A 137 -0.46 -13.65 -2.06
N ILE A 138 0.54 -13.57 -1.18
CA ILE A 138 0.63 -12.54 -0.16
C ILE A 138 0.65 -11.15 -0.80
N MET A 139 1.40 -10.94 -1.88
CA MET A 139 1.50 -9.64 -2.54
C MET A 139 0.18 -9.20 -3.20
N LEU A 140 -0.53 -10.13 -3.85
CA LEU A 140 -1.76 -9.83 -4.58
C LEU A 140 -2.96 -9.65 -3.63
N THR A 141 -3.04 -10.45 -2.55
CA THR A 141 -4.23 -10.52 -1.68
C THR A 141 -4.07 -9.80 -0.34
N SER A 142 -2.90 -9.19 -0.07
CA SER A 142 -2.73 -8.39 1.14
C SER A 142 -3.64 -7.17 1.15
N PRO A 143 -4.15 -6.75 2.33
CA PRO A 143 -5.01 -5.59 2.47
C PRO A 143 -4.30 -4.30 2.09
N THR A 144 -5.08 -3.26 1.83
CA THR A 144 -4.55 -1.93 1.55
C THR A 144 -3.86 -1.36 2.79
N THR A 145 -2.65 -0.83 2.61
CA THR A 145 -1.85 -0.33 3.73
C THR A 145 -2.36 1.02 4.25
N PRO A 146 -2.22 1.33 5.55
CA PRO A 146 -2.51 2.64 6.12
C PRO A 146 -1.75 3.79 5.45
N SER A 147 -0.58 3.52 4.87
CA SER A 147 0.22 4.50 4.13
C SER A 147 -0.56 5.13 2.97
N CYS A 148 -1.45 4.37 2.33
CA CYS A 148 -2.31 4.86 1.25
C CYS A 148 -3.25 5.99 1.73
N TYR A 149 -3.81 5.86 2.95
CA TYR A 149 -4.62 6.90 3.56
C TYR A 149 -3.79 8.15 3.91
N ILE A 150 -2.62 7.96 4.51
CA ILE A 150 -1.71 9.06 4.89
C ILE A 150 -1.29 9.85 3.65
N MET A 151 -0.94 9.13 2.57
CA MET A 151 -0.56 9.75 1.30
C MET A 151 -1.72 10.55 0.69
N ALA A 152 -2.93 9.98 0.61
CA ALA A 152 -4.11 10.66 0.11
C ALA A 152 -4.42 11.93 0.94
N LYS A 153 -4.31 11.84 2.26
CA LYS A 153 -4.54 12.96 3.18
C LYS A 153 -3.47 14.05 3.04
N SER A 154 -2.19 13.68 2.90
CA SER A 154 -1.09 14.64 2.67
C SER A 154 -1.25 15.42 1.37
N MET A 155 -1.88 14.82 0.37
CA MET A 155 -2.19 15.44 -0.91
C MET A 155 -3.57 16.14 -0.96
N LYS A 156 -4.15 16.42 0.22
CA LYS A 156 -5.44 17.12 0.40
C LYS A 156 -6.65 16.44 -0.24
N SER A 157 -6.59 15.14 -0.46
CA SER A 157 -7.75 14.32 -0.81
C SER A 157 -8.70 14.18 0.39
N GLU A 158 -9.99 13.96 0.15
CA GLU A 158 -10.98 13.75 1.22
C GLU A 158 -10.60 12.61 2.19
N GLY A 159 -9.88 11.60 1.72
CA GLY A 159 -9.44 10.46 2.52
C GLY A 159 -10.55 9.48 2.91
N THR A 160 -11.82 9.84 2.79
CA THR A 160 -12.96 9.00 3.21
C THR A 160 -13.04 7.69 2.43
N LEU A 161 -12.84 7.74 1.11
CA LEU A 161 -12.83 6.53 0.28
C LEU A 161 -11.65 5.63 0.68
N THR A 162 -10.47 6.21 0.82
CA THR A 162 -9.24 5.48 1.13
C THR A 162 -9.32 4.85 2.53
N SER A 163 -9.79 5.58 3.55
CA SER A 163 -9.97 5.03 4.89
C SER A 163 -10.96 3.86 4.90
N SER A 164 -12.08 4.00 4.17
CA SER A 164 -13.09 2.93 4.07
C SER A 164 -12.55 1.68 3.38
N VAL A 165 -11.76 1.84 2.32
CA VAL A 165 -11.10 0.72 1.63
C VAL A 165 -10.08 0.05 2.54
N VAL A 166 -9.26 0.82 3.28
CA VAL A 166 -8.29 0.25 4.25
C VAL A 166 -9.01 -0.61 5.30
N VAL A 167 -10.06 -0.08 5.92
CA VAL A 167 -10.83 -0.80 6.94
C VAL A 167 -11.46 -2.06 6.37
N LEU A 168 -12.18 -1.94 5.25
CA LEU A 168 -12.91 -3.07 4.67
C LEU A 168 -11.96 -4.15 4.13
N THR A 169 -10.87 -3.77 3.45
CA THR A 169 -9.88 -4.74 2.97
C THR A 169 -9.18 -5.45 4.11
N THR A 170 -8.91 -4.78 5.23
CA THR A 170 -8.28 -5.40 6.40
C THR A 170 -9.21 -6.43 7.03
N LEU A 171 -10.49 -6.12 7.21
CA LEU A 171 -11.47 -7.06 7.76
C LEU A 171 -11.70 -8.26 6.82
N CYS A 172 -11.87 -8.01 5.53
CA CYS A 172 -12.15 -9.07 4.56
C CYS A 172 -10.90 -9.92 4.25
N SER A 173 -9.69 -9.38 4.37
CA SER A 173 -8.45 -10.09 4.03
C SER A 173 -8.25 -11.35 4.88
N ALA A 174 -8.68 -11.35 6.14
CA ALA A 174 -8.59 -12.53 7.01
C ALA A 174 -9.30 -13.74 6.39
N PHE A 175 -10.49 -13.53 5.83
CA PHE A 175 -11.27 -14.58 5.19
C PHE A 175 -10.77 -14.92 3.79
N THR A 176 -10.50 -13.91 2.96
CA THR A 176 -10.10 -14.12 1.56
C THR A 176 -8.72 -14.75 1.45
N LEU A 177 -7.76 -14.31 2.26
CA LEU A 177 -6.41 -14.85 2.26
C LEU A 177 -6.40 -16.30 2.74
N THR A 178 -7.14 -16.60 3.82
CA THR A 178 -7.30 -17.96 4.33
C THR A 178 -7.95 -18.88 3.28
N ALA A 179 -9.02 -18.43 2.63
CA ALA A 179 -9.69 -19.21 1.61
C ALA A 179 -8.77 -19.49 0.40
N ILE A 180 -8.04 -18.50 -0.09
CA ILE A 180 -7.12 -18.67 -1.23
C ILE A 180 -6.00 -19.64 -0.88
N ILE A 181 -5.36 -19.49 0.29
CA ILE A 181 -4.31 -20.42 0.75
C ILE A 181 -4.86 -21.82 0.90
N PHE A 182 -6.05 -21.99 1.47
CA PHE A 182 -6.68 -23.29 1.61
C PHE A 182 -6.93 -23.97 0.25
N VAL A 183 -7.46 -23.22 -0.72
CA VAL A 183 -7.71 -23.74 -2.07
C VAL A 183 -6.38 -24.13 -2.75
N LEU A 184 -5.35 -23.30 -2.71
CA LEU A 184 -4.07 -23.61 -3.33
C LEU A 184 -3.39 -24.81 -2.68
N LYS A 185 -3.50 -24.94 -1.35
CA LYS A 185 -2.97 -26.09 -0.61
C LYS A 185 -3.74 -27.37 -0.93
N SER A 186 -5.06 -27.30 -1.06
CA SER A 186 -5.89 -28.48 -1.44
C SER A 186 -5.62 -28.95 -2.87
N LEU A 187 -5.15 -28.06 -3.74
CA LEU A 187 -4.73 -28.38 -5.11
C LEU A 187 -3.27 -28.88 -5.18
N GLY A 188 -2.56 -28.97 -4.06
CA GLY A 188 -1.17 -29.40 -4.02
C GLY A 188 -0.19 -28.45 -4.72
N LEU A 189 -0.52 -27.13 -4.74
CA LEU A 189 0.29 -26.10 -5.39
C LEU A 189 1.20 -25.36 -4.40
N LEU A 190 0.92 -25.53 -3.08
CA LEU A 190 1.66 -24.99 -1.95
C LEU A 190 2.05 -26.10 -0.98
#